data_5c760b03c94c884db6b5795da443f6d9
#
_entry.id   5c760b03c94c884db6b5795da443f6d9
#
_cell.length_a   1.000
_cell.length_b   1.000
_cell.length_c   1.000
_cell.angle_alpha   90.00
_cell.angle_beta   90.00
_cell.angle_gamma   90.00
#
_symmetry.space_group_name_H-M   'P 1'
#
loop_
_entity.id
_entity.type
_entity.pdbx_description
1 polymer ?
#
loop_
_entity_poly.entity_id
_entity_poly.type
_entity_poly.pdbx_seq_one_letter_code
_entity_poly.pdbx_strand_id
1 'polypeptide(L)'
;ELLQPDGCDELDDSAILRWAGQLVEPHHLVGNARRASLNDGGAREIHSKLAEMWSKRAGSRARRMEAHHRLESGTEVDSEWVSKSINEIVSEDSAAAAVVLQQAISTNPEEGLFELAADIALERGEPKIASGYIESMENSPRKDLRMARLARIEGEWDRADELEASAIAGLDPGDRVRAEISSLVRKYDDRLPGSDSRADARDLLSGADSVRLSDLETGDRELASLVLDLLRHSLALEAGDLEEASRTRDSIESRMGAEDPRLPFLDLRSRLSAGAEAEE
;
A
#
# COMPACT_ATOMS: atom_id res chain seq x y z
N GLU A 1 -5.52 -10.49 -31.83
CA GLU A 1 -6.51 -11.12 -32.76
C GLU A 1 -7.48 -10.13 -33.45
N LEU A 2 -7.31 -8.82 -33.34
CA LEU A 2 -8.20 -7.83 -33.96
C LEU A 2 -7.81 -7.50 -35.41
N LEU A 3 -6.63 -7.89 -35.85
CA LEU A 3 -6.18 -7.78 -37.22
C LEU A 3 -5.58 -9.12 -37.65
N GLN A 4 -6.11 -9.70 -38.72
CA GLN A 4 -5.40 -10.80 -39.39
C GLN A 4 -4.15 -10.24 -40.06
N PRO A 5 -3.04 -11.00 -40.15
CA PRO A 5 -1.77 -10.54 -40.72
C PRO A 5 -1.95 -9.86 -42.09
N ASP A 6 -2.77 -10.44 -42.94
CA ASP A 6 -3.04 -9.94 -44.31
C ASP A 6 -3.78 -8.59 -44.35
N GLY A 7 -4.47 -8.21 -43.25
CA GLY A 7 -5.13 -6.91 -43.16
C GLY A 7 -4.23 -5.77 -42.67
N CYS A 8 -3.06 -6.11 -42.08
CA CYS A 8 -2.11 -5.09 -41.63
C CYS A 8 -1.44 -4.38 -42.80
N ASP A 9 -1.10 -5.09 -43.88
CA ASP A 9 -0.41 -4.54 -45.04
C ASP A 9 -1.29 -3.54 -45.77
N GLU A 10 -2.59 -3.85 -45.99
CA GLU A 10 -3.53 -2.91 -46.62
C GLU A 10 -3.74 -1.63 -45.76
N LEU A 11 -3.70 -1.75 -44.41
CA LEU A 11 -3.86 -0.60 -43.54
C LEU A 11 -2.59 0.23 -43.46
N ASP A 12 -1.42 -0.39 -43.58
CA ASP A 12 -0.12 0.29 -43.64
C ASP A 12 0.02 1.09 -44.97
N ASP A 13 -0.28 0.45 -46.08
CA ASP A 13 -0.31 1.10 -47.41
C ASP A 13 -1.25 2.29 -47.47
N SER A 14 -2.33 2.27 -46.68
CA SER A 14 -3.28 3.37 -46.55
C SER A 14 -2.88 4.44 -45.54
N ALA A 15 -1.69 4.37 -44.95
CA ALA A 15 -1.20 5.25 -43.89
C ALA A 15 -2.14 5.31 -42.64
N ILE A 16 -2.91 4.27 -42.41
CA ILE A 16 -3.83 4.14 -41.26
C ILE A 16 -3.09 3.64 -40.04
N LEU A 17 -2.00 2.91 -40.24
CA LEU A 17 -1.15 2.38 -39.17
C LEU A 17 0.09 3.24 -38.99
N ARG A 18 0.59 3.24 -37.75
CA ARG A 18 1.87 3.81 -37.40
C ARG A 18 2.73 2.77 -36.73
N TRP A 19 3.96 2.62 -37.19
CA TRP A 19 4.94 1.72 -36.61
C TRP A 19 5.67 2.39 -35.44
N ALA A 20 5.71 1.73 -34.29
CA ALA A 20 6.47 2.14 -33.13
C ALA A 20 7.40 0.98 -32.73
N GLY A 21 8.56 0.87 -33.38
CA GLY A 21 9.46 -0.26 -33.28
C GLY A 21 8.84 -1.54 -33.86
N GLN A 22 8.62 -2.54 -33.02
CA GLN A 22 7.94 -3.81 -33.40
C GLN A 22 6.43 -3.78 -33.14
N LEU A 23 5.89 -2.66 -32.67
CA LEU A 23 4.47 -2.49 -32.38
C LEU A 23 3.81 -1.66 -33.48
N VAL A 24 2.56 -1.99 -33.74
CA VAL A 24 1.71 -1.29 -34.73
C VAL A 24 0.55 -0.67 -33.99
N GLU A 25 0.33 0.62 -34.20
CA GLU A 25 -0.80 1.34 -33.64
C GLU A 25 -1.60 2.06 -34.76
N PRO A 26 -2.94 2.21 -34.63
CA PRO A 26 -3.69 3.04 -35.54
C PRO A 26 -3.23 4.50 -35.48
N HIS A 27 -3.13 5.18 -36.62
CA HIS A 27 -2.85 6.60 -36.62
C HIS A 27 -3.85 7.35 -35.71
N HIS A 28 -3.37 8.25 -34.87
CA HIS A 28 -4.20 8.92 -33.85
C HIS A 28 -5.47 9.58 -34.38
N LEU A 29 -5.44 10.14 -35.62
CA LEU A 29 -6.62 10.73 -36.24
C LEU A 29 -7.68 9.69 -36.58
N VAL A 30 -7.26 8.50 -37.04
CA VAL A 30 -8.18 7.39 -37.32
C VAL A 30 -8.76 6.85 -36.02
N GLY A 31 -7.94 6.70 -35.01
CA GLY A 31 -8.36 6.30 -33.65
C GLY A 31 -9.37 7.28 -33.06
N ASN A 32 -9.15 8.59 -33.22
CA ASN A 32 -10.06 9.63 -32.76
C ASN A 32 -11.39 9.65 -33.54
N ALA A 33 -11.32 9.60 -34.88
CA ALA A 33 -12.52 9.55 -35.72
C ALA A 33 -13.37 8.31 -35.42
N ARG A 34 -12.71 7.14 -35.19
CA ARG A 34 -13.42 5.92 -34.86
C ARG A 34 -14.08 6.00 -33.48
N ARG A 35 -13.37 6.53 -32.46
CA ARG A 35 -13.96 6.78 -31.13
C ARG A 35 -15.16 7.73 -31.22
N ALA A 36 -15.06 8.81 -31.97
CA ALA A 36 -16.14 9.76 -32.15
C ALA A 36 -17.36 9.16 -32.89
N SER A 37 -17.16 8.12 -33.71
CA SER A 37 -18.22 7.44 -34.46
C SER A 37 -18.89 6.31 -33.69
N LEU A 38 -18.33 5.86 -32.57
CA LEU A 38 -18.94 4.84 -31.73
C LEU A 38 -20.05 5.46 -30.89
N ASN A 39 -21.21 4.79 -30.85
CA ASN A 39 -22.19 5.06 -29.82
C ASN A 39 -21.73 4.43 -28.48
N ASP A 40 -22.29 4.88 -27.36
CA ASP A 40 -21.93 4.42 -26.01
C ASP A 40 -22.00 2.89 -25.87
N GLY A 41 -22.96 2.24 -26.49
CA GLY A 41 -23.10 0.78 -26.47
C GLY A 41 -21.93 0.06 -27.17
N GLY A 42 -21.55 0.54 -28.34
CA GLY A 42 -20.42 -0.01 -29.10
C GLY A 42 -19.08 0.21 -28.39
N ALA A 43 -18.90 1.36 -27.74
CA ALA A 43 -17.72 1.63 -26.93
C ALA A 43 -17.64 0.66 -25.74
N ARG A 44 -18.72 0.48 -24.99
CA ARG A 44 -18.80 -0.45 -23.85
C ARG A 44 -18.51 -1.90 -24.25
N GLU A 45 -19.04 -2.35 -25.40
CA GLU A 45 -18.75 -3.70 -25.89
C GLU A 45 -17.26 -3.91 -26.19
N ILE A 46 -16.61 -2.92 -26.80
CA ILE A 46 -15.16 -2.97 -27.06
C ILE A 46 -14.38 -3.02 -25.73
N HIS A 47 -14.73 -2.17 -24.76
CA HIS A 47 -14.09 -2.17 -23.47
C HIS A 47 -14.28 -3.51 -22.73
N SER A 48 -15.46 -4.13 -22.81
CA SER A 48 -15.70 -5.45 -22.24
C SER A 48 -14.78 -6.53 -22.85
N LYS A 49 -14.63 -6.55 -24.17
CA LYS A 49 -13.73 -7.50 -24.86
C LYS A 49 -12.25 -7.26 -24.51
N LEU A 50 -11.85 -5.99 -24.37
CA LEU A 50 -10.49 -5.65 -23.96
C LEU A 50 -10.23 -6.05 -22.50
N ALA A 51 -11.18 -5.85 -21.61
CA ALA A 51 -11.09 -6.32 -20.24
C ALA A 51 -10.88 -7.84 -20.18
N GLU A 52 -11.67 -8.61 -20.91
CA GLU A 52 -11.51 -10.06 -21.01
C GLU A 52 -10.14 -10.46 -21.58
N MET A 53 -9.65 -9.76 -22.58
CA MET A 53 -8.30 -10.01 -23.14
C MET A 53 -7.20 -9.75 -22.10
N TRP A 54 -7.30 -8.66 -21.33
CA TRP A 54 -6.30 -8.30 -20.34
C TRP A 54 -6.37 -9.19 -19.09
N SER A 55 -7.56 -9.69 -18.71
CA SER A 55 -7.71 -10.61 -17.57
C SER A 55 -6.93 -11.93 -17.72
N LYS A 56 -6.62 -12.32 -18.96
CA LYS A 56 -5.83 -13.52 -19.28
C LYS A 56 -4.32 -13.30 -19.22
N ARG A 57 -3.87 -12.09 -18.92
CA ARG A 57 -2.46 -11.70 -18.83
C ARG A 57 -2.07 -11.46 -17.38
N ALA A 58 -0.79 -11.64 -17.07
CA ALA A 58 -0.23 -11.41 -15.73
C ALA A 58 0.53 -10.09 -15.66
N GLY A 59 0.70 -9.59 -14.43
CA GLY A 59 1.48 -8.41 -14.10
C GLY A 59 0.65 -7.14 -13.93
N SER A 60 1.21 -6.14 -13.25
CA SER A 60 0.53 -4.90 -12.85
C SER A 60 -0.02 -4.12 -14.05
N ARG A 61 0.72 -4.07 -15.16
CA ARG A 61 0.25 -3.44 -16.41
C ARG A 61 -1.03 -4.12 -16.92
N ALA A 62 -1.09 -5.44 -16.92
CA ALA A 62 -2.25 -6.18 -17.37
C ALA A 62 -3.44 -5.92 -16.44
N ARG A 63 -3.21 -5.94 -15.14
CA ARG A 63 -4.22 -5.62 -14.12
C ARG A 63 -4.76 -4.21 -14.27
N ARG A 64 -3.88 -3.23 -14.49
CA ARG A 64 -4.28 -1.84 -14.74
C ARG A 64 -5.18 -1.69 -15.97
N MET A 65 -4.80 -2.32 -17.08
CA MET A 65 -5.58 -2.27 -18.31
C MET A 65 -6.92 -3.00 -18.17
N GLU A 66 -6.94 -4.13 -17.49
CA GLU A 66 -8.17 -4.84 -17.16
C GLU A 66 -9.12 -3.95 -16.33
N ALA A 67 -8.60 -3.35 -15.24
CA ALA A 67 -9.40 -2.49 -14.37
C ALA A 67 -9.98 -1.29 -15.13
N HIS A 68 -9.14 -0.56 -15.87
CA HIS A 68 -9.58 0.53 -16.72
C HIS A 68 -10.71 0.10 -17.67
N HIS A 69 -10.54 -0.99 -18.40
CA HIS A 69 -11.52 -1.40 -19.37
C HIS A 69 -12.81 -1.98 -18.76
N ARG A 70 -12.73 -2.62 -17.58
CA ARG A 70 -13.94 -3.03 -16.84
C ARG A 70 -14.77 -1.80 -16.43
N LEU A 71 -14.13 -0.78 -15.85
CA LEU A 71 -14.81 0.45 -15.44
C LEU A 71 -15.42 1.19 -16.65
N GLU A 72 -14.68 1.33 -17.76
CA GLU A 72 -15.18 1.97 -18.99
C GLU A 72 -16.29 1.17 -19.69
N SER A 73 -16.34 -0.14 -19.52
CA SER A 73 -17.42 -0.97 -20.06
C SER A 73 -18.76 -0.75 -19.36
N GLY A 74 -18.74 -0.10 -18.19
CA GLY A 74 -19.90 0.03 -17.32
C GLY A 74 -20.31 -1.30 -16.67
N THR A 75 -19.41 -2.30 -16.68
CA THR A 75 -19.62 -3.53 -15.89
C THR A 75 -19.59 -3.17 -14.42
N GLU A 76 -20.55 -3.62 -13.67
CA GLU A 76 -20.54 -3.48 -12.22
C GLU A 76 -19.33 -4.20 -11.65
N VAL A 77 -18.49 -3.48 -10.96
CA VAL A 77 -17.26 -3.99 -10.35
C VAL A 77 -17.37 -3.74 -8.85
N ASP A 78 -17.28 -4.81 -8.06
CA ASP A 78 -17.30 -4.68 -6.61
C ASP A 78 -16.01 -4.03 -6.08
N SER A 79 -16.13 -3.38 -4.93
CA SER A 79 -15.02 -2.66 -4.28
C SER A 79 -13.90 -3.59 -3.82
N GLU A 80 -14.20 -4.85 -3.48
CA GLU A 80 -13.20 -5.85 -3.10
C GLU A 80 -12.27 -6.18 -4.28
N TRP A 81 -12.86 -6.42 -5.47
CA TRP A 81 -12.08 -6.65 -6.68
C TRP A 81 -11.23 -5.42 -7.05
N VAL A 82 -11.81 -4.20 -6.93
CA VAL A 82 -11.07 -2.95 -7.17
C VAL A 82 -9.90 -2.85 -6.21
N SER A 83 -10.13 -3.00 -4.91
CA SER A 83 -9.09 -2.91 -3.87
C SER A 83 -7.97 -3.91 -4.10
N LYS A 84 -8.29 -5.17 -4.44
CA LYS A 84 -7.30 -6.17 -4.81
C LYS A 84 -6.49 -5.77 -6.03
N SER A 85 -7.16 -5.25 -7.06
CA SER A 85 -6.48 -4.79 -8.29
C SER A 85 -5.55 -3.62 -8.03
N ILE A 86 -5.97 -2.66 -7.20
CA ILE A 86 -5.16 -1.52 -6.79
C ILE A 86 -3.93 -1.97 -6.02
N ASN A 87 -4.06 -2.91 -5.08
CA ASN A 87 -2.94 -3.45 -4.31
C ASN A 87 -1.89 -4.16 -5.21
N GLU A 88 -2.33 -4.81 -6.29
CA GLU A 88 -1.42 -5.39 -7.28
C GLU A 88 -0.70 -4.33 -8.13
N ILE A 89 -1.35 -3.19 -8.40
CA ILE A 89 -0.80 -2.10 -9.23
C ILE A 89 0.13 -1.20 -8.40
N VAL A 90 -0.26 -0.85 -7.18
CA VAL A 90 0.40 0.18 -6.35
C VAL A 90 1.86 -0.15 -6.04
N SER A 91 2.20 -1.44 -5.91
CA SER A 91 3.56 -1.91 -5.64
C SER A 91 4.55 -1.57 -6.76
N GLU A 92 4.08 -1.39 -8.00
CA GLU A 92 4.91 -1.06 -9.16
C GLU A 92 4.66 0.36 -9.69
N ASP A 93 3.42 0.87 -9.58
CA ASP A 93 3.01 2.15 -10.16
C ASP A 93 1.87 2.80 -9.34
N SER A 94 2.24 3.52 -8.29
CA SER A 94 1.27 4.22 -7.43
C SER A 94 0.48 5.31 -8.17
N ALA A 95 1.06 5.93 -9.22
CA ALA A 95 0.36 6.92 -10.02
C ALA A 95 -0.75 6.28 -10.87
N ALA A 96 -0.46 5.13 -11.47
CA ALA A 96 -1.47 4.38 -12.22
C ALA A 96 -2.57 3.84 -11.30
N ALA A 97 -2.22 3.38 -10.09
CA ALA A 97 -3.19 2.97 -9.08
C ALA A 97 -4.15 4.10 -8.71
N ALA A 98 -3.63 5.31 -8.47
CA ALA A 98 -4.44 6.50 -8.18
C ALA A 98 -5.43 6.83 -9.31
N VAL A 99 -5.03 6.73 -10.58
CA VAL A 99 -5.91 6.99 -11.73
C VAL A 99 -7.05 5.98 -11.81
N VAL A 100 -6.75 4.67 -11.67
CA VAL A 100 -7.78 3.61 -11.69
C VAL A 100 -8.73 3.78 -10.52
N LEU A 101 -8.22 4.11 -9.34
CA LEU A 101 -9.02 4.31 -8.14
C LEU A 101 -9.94 5.53 -8.26
N GLN A 102 -9.44 6.64 -8.79
CA GLN A 102 -10.26 7.82 -9.09
C GLN A 102 -11.41 7.49 -10.06
N GLN A 103 -11.14 6.69 -11.08
CA GLN A 103 -12.16 6.22 -12.02
C GLN A 103 -13.19 5.33 -11.33
N ALA A 104 -12.75 4.41 -10.47
CA ALA A 104 -13.64 3.54 -9.69
C ALA A 104 -14.56 4.36 -8.76
N ILE A 105 -14.01 5.31 -8.00
CA ILE A 105 -14.78 6.22 -7.13
C ILE A 105 -15.80 7.03 -7.93
N SER A 106 -15.43 7.51 -9.12
CA SER A 106 -16.34 8.27 -10.00
C SER A 106 -17.51 7.43 -10.50
N THR A 107 -17.34 6.11 -10.60
CA THR A 107 -18.36 5.16 -11.08
C THR A 107 -19.23 4.65 -9.94
N ASN A 108 -18.60 4.30 -8.82
CA ASN A 108 -19.26 3.75 -7.64
C ASN A 108 -18.53 4.27 -6.37
N PRO A 109 -18.98 5.36 -5.74
CA PRO A 109 -18.36 5.92 -4.56
C PRO A 109 -18.68 5.05 -3.32
N GLU A 110 -17.72 4.24 -2.89
CA GLU A 110 -17.81 3.43 -1.68
C GLU A 110 -16.76 3.88 -0.65
N GLU A 111 -17.09 3.76 0.64
CA GLU A 111 -16.23 4.18 1.76
C GLU A 111 -14.82 3.58 1.67
N GLY A 112 -14.71 2.28 1.43
CA GLY A 112 -13.43 1.58 1.31
C GLY A 112 -12.53 2.09 0.16
N LEU A 113 -13.13 2.63 -0.91
CA LEU A 113 -12.37 3.23 -2.00
C LEU A 113 -11.84 4.62 -1.63
N PHE A 114 -12.59 5.41 -0.85
CA PHE A 114 -12.07 6.68 -0.31
C PHE A 114 -10.93 6.44 0.69
N GLU A 115 -11.06 5.42 1.54
CA GLU A 115 -9.99 5.02 2.46
C GLU A 115 -8.69 4.71 1.70
N LEU A 116 -8.77 3.86 0.69
CA LEU A 116 -7.62 3.46 -0.12
C LEU A 116 -7.03 4.64 -0.91
N ALA A 117 -7.89 5.53 -1.43
CA ALA A 117 -7.45 6.73 -2.13
C ALA A 117 -6.71 7.71 -1.23
N ALA A 118 -7.20 7.89 -0.01
CA ALA A 118 -6.54 8.71 1.00
C ALA A 118 -5.18 8.13 1.37
N ASP A 119 -5.07 6.82 1.59
CA ASP A 119 -3.83 6.15 1.91
C ASP A 119 -2.78 6.29 0.80
N ILE A 120 -3.15 6.05 -0.46
CA ILE A 120 -2.25 6.22 -1.61
C ILE A 120 -1.81 7.69 -1.76
N ALA A 121 -2.71 8.64 -1.59
CA ALA A 121 -2.37 10.07 -1.67
C ALA A 121 -1.41 10.50 -0.54
N LEU A 122 -1.61 10.00 0.69
CA LEU A 122 -0.70 10.24 1.81
C LEU A 122 0.70 9.65 1.56
N GLU A 123 0.79 8.42 1.04
CA GLU A 123 2.05 7.77 0.68
C GLU A 123 2.81 8.50 -0.44
N ARG A 124 2.08 9.11 -1.36
CA ARG A 124 2.65 9.93 -2.45
C ARG A 124 3.05 11.33 -2.02
N GLY A 125 2.77 11.72 -0.77
CA GLY A 125 3.02 13.08 -0.29
C GLY A 125 2.11 14.13 -0.94
N GLU A 126 0.86 13.78 -1.21
CA GLU A 126 -0.16 14.64 -1.84
C GLU A 126 -1.25 15.05 -0.81
N PRO A 127 -0.92 15.83 0.25
CA PRO A 127 -1.81 16.07 1.39
C PRO A 127 -3.13 16.74 0.99
N LYS A 128 -3.13 17.62 -0.01
CA LYS A 128 -4.36 18.28 -0.48
C LYS A 128 -5.33 17.30 -1.15
N ILE A 129 -4.81 16.30 -1.87
CA ILE A 129 -5.62 15.26 -2.50
C ILE A 129 -6.14 14.32 -1.43
N ALA A 130 -5.28 13.92 -0.48
CA ALA A 130 -5.65 13.09 0.65
C ALA A 130 -6.77 13.73 1.49
N SER A 131 -6.66 15.05 1.79
CA SER A 131 -7.70 15.79 2.53
C SER A 131 -9.07 15.68 1.86
N GLY A 132 -9.14 15.82 0.53
CA GLY A 132 -10.40 15.70 -0.21
C GLY A 132 -11.06 14.32 -0.09
N TYR A 133 -10.27 13.25 -0.13
CA TYR A 133 -10.79 11.90 0.09
C TYR A 133 -11.20 11.68 1.54
N ILE A 134 -10.39 12.12 2.51
CA ILE A 134 -10.69 12.02 3.94
C ILE A 134 -12.00 12.78 4.27
N GLU A 135 -12.21 13.96 3.72
CA GLU A 135 -13.46 14.73 3.91
C GLU A 135 -14.68 13.97 3.40
N SER A 136 -14.52 13.17 2.33
CA SER A 136 -15.59 12.37 1.74
C SER A 136 -15.94 11.10 2.55
N MET A 137 -15.09 10.71 3.50
CA MET A 137 -15.31 9.55 4.36
C MET A 137 -16.34 9.87 5.46
N GLU A 138 -17.05 8.82 5.90
CA GLU A 138 -17.89 8.91 7.10
C GLU A 138 -17.06 9.10 8.37
N ASN A 139 -17.64 9.71 9.39
CA ASN A 139 -16.96 9.89 10.67
C ASN A 139 -16.74 8.54 11.34
N SER A 140 -15.49 8.15 11.46
CA SER A 140 -15.08 6.84 11.98
C SER A 140 -13.67 6.89 12.54
N PRO A 141 -13.27 5.95 13.42
CA PRO A 141 -11.89 5.83 13.86
C PRO A 141 -10.89 5.66 12.70
N ARG A 142 -11.30 5.03 11.61
CA ARG A 142 -10.47 4.86 10.40
C ARG A 142 -10.22 6.19 9.71
N LYS A 143 -11.21 7.11 9.67
CA LYS A 143 -11.04 8.47 9.19
C LYS A 143 -10.06 9.24 10.08
N ASP A 144 -10.21 9.13 11.39
CA ASP A 144 -9.35 9.83 12.36
C ASP A 144 -7.89 9.39 12.27
N LEU A 145 -7.61 8.09 11.99
CA LEU A 145 -6.24 7.63 11.70
C LEU A 145 -5.62 8.32 10.48
N ARG A 146 -6.39 8.54 9.43
CA ARG A 146 -5.92 9.23 8.21
C ARG A 146 -5.75 10.72 8.46
N MET A 147 -6.65 11.32 9.24
CA MET A 147 -6.49 12.70 9.71
C MET A 147 -5.23 12.87 10.57
N ALA A 148 -4.91 11.91 11.42
CA ALA A 148 -3.68 11.90 12.19
C ALA A 148 -2.43 11.87 11.29
N ARG A 149 -2.43 11.01 10.24
CA ARG A 149 -1.33 10.97 9.25
C ARG A 149 -1.22 12.28 8.48
N LEU A 150 -2.33 12.87 8.07
CA LEU A 150 -2.36 14.17 7.39
C LEU A 150 -1.79 15.27 8.28
N ALA A 151 -2.23 15.35 9.54
CA ALA A 151 -1.75 16.33 10.53
C ALA A 151 -0.22 16.22 10.74
N ARG A 152 0.35 15.01 10.74
CA ARG A 152 1.82 14.82 10.79
C ARG A 152 2.53 15.39 9.58
N ILE A 153 2.01 15.17 8.37
CA ILE A 153 2.57 15.72 7.14
C ILE A 153 2.55 17.25 7.16
N GLU A 154 1.52 17.83 7.82
CA GLU A 154 1.36 19.28 8.01
C GLU A 154 2.19 19.83 9.19
N GLY A 155 2.84 18.97 9.97
CA GLY A 155 3.66 19.35 11.12
C GLY A 155 2.87 19.60 12.42
N GLU A 156 1.61 19.20 12.47
CA GLU A 156 0.72 19.34 13.64
C GLU A 156 0.84 18.11 14.57
N TRP A 157 2.01 17.89 15.13
CA TRP A 157 2.37 16.65 15.85
C TRP A 157 1.45 16.33 17.03
N ASP A 158 1.18 17.30 17.90
CA ASP A 158 0.33 17.11 19.10
C ASP A 158 -1.09 16.70 18.70
N ARG A 159 -1.65 17.37 17.70
CA ARG A 159 -2.97 17.03 17.14
C ARG A 159 -3.00 15.64 16.52
N ALA A 160 -1.93 15.27 15.83
CA ALA A 160 -1.81 13.96 15.21
C ALA A 160 -1.80 12.85 16.27
N ASP A 161 -1.09 13.04 17.37
CA ASP A 161 -1.03 12.06 18.46
C ASP A 161 -2.35 11.94 19.21
N GLU A 162 -3.07 13.05 19.43
CA GLU A 162 -4.42 13.03 20.02
C GLU A 162 -5.42 12.29 19.13
N LEU A 163 -5.42 12.58 17.82
CA LEU A 163 -6.30 11.92 16.85
C LEU A 163 -5.99 10.41 16.77
N GLU A 164 -4.73 10.04 16.71
CA GLU A 164 -4.32 8.62 16.65
C GLU A 164 -4.73 7.86 17.91
N ALA A 165 -4.47 8.41 19.10
CA ALA A 165 -4.84 7.78 20.36
C ALA A 165 -6.36 7.58 20.47
N SER A 166 -7.13 8.61 20.11
CA SER A 166 -8.59 8.54 20.08
C SER A 166 -9.12 7.51 19.09
N ALA A 167 -8.54 7.49 17.89
CA ALA A 167 -8.91 6.55 16.84
C ALA A 167 -8.63 5.10 17.25
N ILE A 168 -7.43 4.80 17.74
CA ILE A 168 -7.05 3.47 18.20
C ILE A 168 -8.02 2.95 19.27
N ALA A 169 -8.42 3.79 20.20
CA ALA A 169 -9.37 3.41 21.25
C ALA A 169 -10.76 3.04 20.71
N GLY A 170 -11.17 3.62 19.57
CA GLY A 170 -12.47 3.40 18.93
C GLY A 170 -12.50 2.25 17.91
N LEU A 171 -11.36 1.67 17.53
CA LEU A 171 -11.29 0.60 16.56
C LEU A 171 -11.77 -0.75 17.12
N ASP A 172 -12.24 -1.62 16.22
CA ASP A 172 -12.48 -3.03 16.51
C ASP A 172 -11.18 -3.73 16.95
N PRO A 173 -11.25 -4.80 17.76
CA PRO A 173 -10.06 -5.41 18.36
C PRO A 173 -8.93 -5.73 17.38
N GLY A 174 -9.23 -6.34 16.23
CA GLY A 174 -8.22 -6.69 15.23
C GLY A 174 -7.59 -5.46 14.56
N ASP A 175 -8.40 -4.48 14.18
CA ASP A 175 -7.90 -3.22 13.59
C ASP A 175 -7.12 -2.39 14.60
N ARG A 176 -7.53 -2.42 15.86
CA ARG A 176 -6.81 -1.78 16.97
C ARG A 176 -5.40 -2.32 17.08
N VAL A 177 -5.22 -3.63 17.11
CA VAL A 177 -3.89 -4.26 17.18
C VAL A 177 -3.02 -3.84 16.01
N ARG A 178 -3.56 -3.83 14.78
CA ARG A 178 -2.81 -3.36 13.60
C ARG A 178 -2.39 -1.89 13.72
N ALA A 179 -3.29 -1.04 14.21
CA ALA A 179 -3.02 0.37 14.42
C ALA A 179 -2.00 0.62 15.56
N GLU A 180 -2.08 -0.12 16.65
CA GLU A 180 -1.09 -0.08 17.75
C GLU A 180 0.32 -0.44 17.26
N ILE A 181 0.46 -1.53 16.49
CA ILE A 181 1.74 -1.94 15.91
C ILE A 181 2.27 -0.86 14.96
N SER A 182 1.42 -0.34 14.07
CA SER A 182 1.81 0.73 13.13
C SER A 182 2.25 2.00 13.85
N SER A 183 1.56 2.36 14.94
CA SER A 183 1.92 3.51 15.80
C SER A 183 3.28 3.30 16.47
N LEU A 184 3.54 2.09 16.98
CA LEU A 184 4.83 1.76 17.61
C LEU A 184 5.99 1.81 16.62
N VAL A 185 5.83 1.20 15.43
CA VAL A 185 6.84 1.24 14.36
C VAL A 185 7.13 2.68 13.97
N ARG A 186 6.11 3.47 13.73
CA ARG A 186 6.26 4.87 13.39
C ARG A 186 6.97 5.67 14.49
N LYS A 187 6.57 5.51 15.75
CA LYS A 187 7.22 6.17 16.89
C LYS A 187 8.69 5.76 17.02
N TYR A 188 9.02 4.53 16.63
CA TYR A 188 10.40 4.08 16.53
C TYR A 188 11.17 4.82 15.44
N ASP A 189 10.58 4.96 14.24
CA ASP A 189 11.20 5.59 13.07
C ASP A 189 11.33 7.11 13.22
N ASP A 190 10.35 7.77 13.86
CA ASP A 190 10.30 9.24 14.03
C ASP A 190 11.23 9.76 15.14
N ARG A 191 11.91 8.90 15.90
CA ARG A 191 12.80 9.35 16.98
C ARG A 191 13.99 10.14 16.45
N LEU A 192 14.22 11.30 17.07
CA LEU A 192 15.35 12.15 16.71
C LEU A 192 16.65 11.61 17.35
N PRO A 193 17.77 11.59 16.61
CA PRO A 193 19.08 11.27 17.19
C PRO A 193 19.43 12.29 18.30
N GLY A 194 19.81 11.81 19.49
CA GLY A 194 20.29 12.64 20.58
C GLY A 194 19.29 12.92 21.71
N SER A 195 18.04 12.44 21.63
CA SER A 195 17.16 12.30 22.79
C SER A 195 17.69 11.20 23.73
N ASP A 196 17.13 11.07 24.96
CA ASP A 196 17.48 9.96 25.84
C ASP A 196 16.97 8.62 25.24
N SER A 197 17.70 8.17 24.22
CA SER A 197 17.33 7.03 23.38
C SER A 197 17.06 5.75 24.14
N ARG A 198 17.71 5.57 25.31
CA ARG A 198 17.53 4.38 26.17
C ARG A 198 16.19 4.41 26.92
N ALA A 199 15.77 5.58 27.43
CA ALA A 199 14.48 5.72 28.11
C ALA A 199 13.32 5.56 27.10
N ASP A 200 13.40 6.26 25.98
CA ASP A 200 12.40 6.16 24.91
C ASP A 200 12.29 4.75 24.36
N ALA A 201 13.42 4.03 24.21
CA ALA A 201 13.42 2.63 23.75
C ALA A 201 12.73 1.70 24.74
N ARG A 202 12.92 1.89 26.07
CA ARG A 202 12.25 1.09 27.11
C ARG A 202 10.74 1.36 27.13
N ASP A 203 10.32 2.60 26.96
CA ASP A 203 8.91 2.95 26.92
C ASP A 203 8.22 2.32 25.70
N LEU A 204 8.84 2.37 24.52
CA LEU A 204 8.33 1.71 23.32
C LEU A 204 8.34 0.18 23.46
N LEU A 205 9.36 -0.41 24.09
CA LEU A 205 9.43 -1.84 24.35
C LEU A 205 8.27 -2.29 25.25
N SER A 206 7.99 -1.54 26.33
CA SER A 206 6.83 -1.77 27.19
C SER A 206 5.51 -1.65 26.42
N GLY A 207 5.40 -0.69 25.49
CA GLY A 207 4.28 -0.57 24.58
C GLY A 207 4.12 -1.82 23.71
N ALA A 208 5.20 -2.31 23.11
CA ALA A 208 5.19 -3.51 22.28
C ALA A 208 4.77 -4.77 23.05
N ASP A 209 5.11 -4.86 24.34
CA ASP A 209 4.71 -5.97 25.22
C ASP A 209 3.22 -5.93 25.58
N SER A 210 2.59 -4.77 25.54
CA SER A 210 1.18 -4.59 25.84
C SER A 210 0.24 -5.00 24.70
N VAL A 211 0.75 -5.18 23.49
CA VAL A 211 -0.06 -5.48 22.27
C VAL A 211 -0.67 -6.89 22.37
N ARG A 212 -1.99 -6.96 22.19
CA ARG A 212 -2.78 -8.21 22.32
C ARG A 212 -2.94 -8.93 20.99
N LEU A 213 -1.96 -9.70 20.57
CA LEU A 213 -2.03 -10.45 19.31
C LEU A 213 -3.15 -11.49 19.22
N SER A 214 -3.75 -11.88 20.37
CA SER A 214 -4.91 -12.81 20.41
C SER A 214 -6.12 -12.30 19.63
N ASP A 215 -6.22 -10.99 19.44
CA ASP A 215 -7.35 -10.33 18.78
C ASP A 215 -7.24 -10.35 17.25
N LEU A 216 -6.13 -10.87 16.71
CA LEU A 216 -5.90 -11.08 15.28
C LEU A 216 -6.26 -12.50 14.84
N GLU A 217 -6.65 -12.64 13.57
CA GLU A 217 -6.74 -13.94 12.91
C GLU A 217 -5.38 -14.61 12.78
N THR A 218 -5.36 -15.94 12.62
CA THR A 218 -4.12 -16.73 12.70
C THR A 218 -3.04 -16.26 11.74
N GLY A 219 -3.37 -16.01 10.47
CA GLY A 219 -2.39 -15.56 9.45
C GLY A 219 -1.81 -14.18 9.75
N ASP A 220 -2.68 -13.24 10.12
CA ASP A 220 -2.26 -11.88 10.48
C ASP A 220 -1.46 -11.86 11.78
N ARG A 221 -1.78 -12.74 12.72
CA ARG A 221 -1.06 -12.89 13.99
C ARG A 221 0.39 -13.28 13.80
N GLU A 222 0.67 -14.19 12.87
CA GLU A 222 2.05 -14.63 12.58
C GLU A 222 2.89 -13.47 12.03
N LEU A 223 2.34 -12.72 11.07
CA LEU A 223 3.00 -11.55 10.51
C LEU A 223 3.20 -10.44 11.55
N ALA A 224 2.15 -10.11 12.29
CA ALA A 224 2.18 -9.10 13.34
C ALA A 224 3.19 -9.45 14.45
N SER A 225 3.25 -10.73 14.83
CA SER A 225 4.22 -11.21 15.79
C SER A 225 5.67 -11.07 15.28
N LEU A 226 5.91 -11.35 14.00
CA LEU A 226 7.24 -11.15 13.40
C LEU A 226 7.65 -9.67 13.39
N VAL A 227 6.72 -8.77 13.00
CA VAL A 227 6.96 -7.32 13.02
C VAL A 227 7.29 -6.83 14.43
N LEU A 228 6.53 -7.28 15.44
CA LEU A 228 6.79 -6.94 16.84
C LEU A 228 8.13 -7.47 17.34
N ASP A 229 8.51 -8.70 16.98
CA ASP A 229 9.80 -9.26 17.40
C ASP A 229 10.97 -8.52 16.76
N LEU A 230 10.86 -8.09 15.49
CA LEU A 230 11.86 -7.23 14.84
C LEU A 230 11.97 -5.85 15.53
N LEU A 231 10.84 -5.25 15.89
CA LEU A 231 10.80 -3.99 16.64
C LEU A 231 11.41 -4.16 18.03
N ARG A 232 10.99 -5.19 18.79
CA ARG A 232 11.53 -5.51 20.13
C ARG A 232 13.03 -5.75 20.10
N HIS A 233 13.52 -6.51 19.13
CA HIS A 233 14.96 -6.74 18.97
C HIS A 233 15.72 -5.42 18.82
N SER A 234 15.23 -4.52 17.96
CA SER A 234 15.84 -3.21 17.75
C SER A 234 15.81 -2.34 19.01
N LEU A 235 14.66 -2.29 19.68
CA LEU A 235 14.46 -1.51 20.90
C LEU A 235 15.28 -2.06 22.07
N ALA A 236 15.39 -3.39 22.22
CA ALA A 236 16.16 -4.03 23.25
C ALA A 236 17.67 -3.70 23.11
N LEU A 237 18.20 -3.73 21.88
CA LEU A 237 19.59 -3.32 21.63
C LEU A 237 19.84 -1.86 22.03
N GLU A 238 18.91 -0.96 21.70
CA GLU A 238 19.03 0.48 22.05
C GLU A 238 18.84 0.73 23.54
N ALA A 239 18.01 -0.07 24.22
CA ALA A 239 17.83 -0.02 25.66
C ALA A 239 19.00 -0.63 26.45
N GLY A 240 19.92 -1.35 25.77
CA GLY A 240 21.01 -2.10 26.37
C GLY A 240 20.54 -3.44 26.98
N ASP A 241 19.35 -3.95 26.61
CA ASP A 241 18.84 -5.24 27.08
C ASP A 241 19.25 -6.36 26.12
N LEU A 242 20.49 -6.83 26.29
CA LEU A 242 21.04 -7.87 25.41
C LEU A 242 20.37 -9.23 25.59
N GLU A 243 19.76 -9.50 26.75
CA GLU A 243 19.02 -10.75 26.99
C GLU A 243 17.72 -10.77 26.18
N GLU A 244 16.95 -9.68 26.21
CA GLU A 244 15.74 -9.54 25.38
C GLU A 244 16.09 -9.54 23.89
N ALA A 245 17.15 -8.86 23.48
CA ALA A 245 17.62 -8.86 22.10
C ALA A 245 17.97 -10.27 21.60
N SER A 246 18.64 -11.09 22.43
CA SER A 246 18.94 -12.47 22.07
C SER A 246 17.67 -13.32 21.96
N ARG A 247 16.74 -13.17 22.89
CA ARG A 247 15.47 -13.91 22.94
C ARG A 247 14.60 -13.63 21.74
N THR A 248 14.47 -12.36 21.37
CA THR A 248 13.70 -11.94 20.18
C THR A 248 14.38 -12.37 18.88
N ARG A 249 15.70 -12.33 18.80
CA ARG A 249 16.47 -12.83 17.65
C ARG A 249 16.22 -14.33 17.42
N ASP A 250 16.23 -15.15 18.47
CA ASP A 250 15.96 -16.59 18.39
C ASP A 250 14.51 -16.87 17.95
N SER A 251 13.54 -16.06 18.42
CA SER A 251 12.16 -16.11 17.97
C SER A 251 12.03 -15.79 16.47
N ILE A 252 12.73 -14.76 15.99
CA ILE A 252 12.76 -14.38 14.56
C ILE A 252 13.35 -15.54 13.73
N GLU A 253 14.50 -16.09 14.12
CA GLU A 253 15.13 -17.22 13.41
C GLU A 253 14.21 -18.44 13.31
N SER A 254 13.52 -18.77 14.42
CA SER A 254 12.60 -19.92 14.42
C SER A 254 11.44 -19.80 13.42
N ARG A 255 11.04 -18.57 13.07
CA ARG A 255 9.94 -18.30 12.14
C ARG A 255 10.41 -18.12 10.70
N MET A 256 11.54 -17.47 10.50
CA MET A 256 12.07 -17.16 9.17
C MET A 256 12.93 -18.28 8.60
N GLY A 257 13.45 -19.16 9.46
CA GLY A 257 14.44 -20.17 9.11
C GLY A 257 15.88 -19.65 9.20
N ALA A 258 16.82 -20.54 9.53
CA ALA A 258 18.21 -20.19 9.78
C ALA A 258 18.97 -19.61 8.55
N GLU A 259 18.44 -19.80 7.34
CA GLU A 259 19.05 -19.31 6.10
C GLU A 259 18.51 -17.94 5.64
N ASP A 260 17.65 -17.30 6.43
CA ASP A 260 17.08 -15.98 6.04
C ASP A 260 18.20 -14.92 5.97
N PRO A 261 18.33 -14.20 4.85
CA PRO A 261 19.40 -13.23 4.62
C PRO A 261 19.38 -12.02 5.57
N ARG A 262 18.31 -11.82 6.34
CA ARG A 262 18.19 -10.74 7.33
C ARG A 262 18.88 -11.07 8.65
N LEU A 263 18.99 -12.35 9.04
CA LEU A 263 19.59 -12.77 10.30
C LEU A 263 21.03 -12.27 10.48
N PRO A 264 21.93 -12.32 9.49
CA PRO A 264 23.28 -11.78 9.63
C PRO A 264 23.31 -10.29 10.00
N PHE A 265 22.32 -9.49 9.58
CA PHE A 265 22.21 -8.08 9.96
C PHE A 265 21.81 -7.91 11.42
N LEU A 266 20.91 -8.75 11.92
CA LEU A 266 20.52 -8.74 13.33
C LEU A 266 21.71 -9.14 14.21
N ASP A 267 22.46 -10.17 13.83
CA ASP A 267 23.67 -10.60 14.52
C ASP A 267 24.76 -9.52 14.54
N LEU A 268 24.95 -8.81 13.40
CA LEU A 268 25.90 -7.71 13.33
C LEU A 268 25.50 -6.55 14.25
N ARG A 269 24.22 -6.16 14.26
CA ARG A 269 23.71 -5.11 15.17
C ARG A 269 23.94 -5.50 16.64
N SER A 270 23.64 -6.74 17.01
CA SER A 270 23.84 -7.26 18.37
C SER A 270 25.31 -7.18 18.79
N ARG A 271 26.24 -7.56 17.91
CA ARG A 271 27.69 -7.48 18.16
C ARG A 271 28.18 -6.04 18.32
N LEU A 272 27.68 -5.13 17.49
CA LEU A 272 28.05 -3.72 17.57
C LEU A 272 27.56 -3.08 18.86
N SER A 273 26.33 -3.39 19.29
CA SER A 273 25.79 -2.89 20.57
C SER A 273 26.56 -3.44 21.77
N ALA A 274 26.90 -4.74 21.78
CA ALA A 274 27.69 -5.36 22.84
C ALA A 274 29.15 -4.85 22.90
N GLY A 275 29.73 -4.50 21.73
CA GLY A 275 31.07 -3.89 21.66
C GLY A 275 31.11 -2.46 22.17
N ALA A 276 30.08 -1.67 21.89
CA ALA A 276 29.96 -0.31 22.40
C ALA A 276 29.83 -0.24 23.92
N GLU A 277 29.12 -1.19 24.54
CA GLU A 277 29.00 -1.27 26.01
C GLU A 277 30.29 -1.73 26.71
N ALA A 278 31.18 -2.43 26.01
CA ALA A 278 32.47 -2.87 26.59
C ALA A 278 33.52 -1.76 26.59
N GLU A 279 33.30 -0.64 25.87
CA GLU A 279 34.20 0.53 25.79
C GLU A 279 33.72 1.71 26.66
N GLU A 280 32.48 1.71 27.18
CA GLU A 280 31.97 2.64 28.19
C GLU A 280 32.28 2.15 29.62
#